data_cf204c85bc838d795d29aad06e04096a
#
_entry.id   cf204c85bc838d795d29aad06e04096a
#
_cell.length_a   1.000
_cell.length_b   1.000
_cell.length_c   1.000
_cell.angle_alpha   90.00
_cell.angle_beta   90.00
_cell.angle_gamma   90.00
#
_symmetry.space_group_name_H-M   'P 1'
#
loop_
_entity.id
_entity.type
_entity.pdbx_description
1 polymer ?
#
loop_
_entity_poly.entity_id
_entity_poly.type
_entity_poly.pdbx_seq_one_letter_code
_entity_poly.pdbx_strand_id
1 'polypeptide(L)'
;LKLLHPTAHRSSFLELRDWLSEYSDQYEARRIYKLGVRRMPDGAKRPKKNSYPLYNEIFQKDKTEATNSSKSNKIFSNKNYSKKISIYNTVRSRVGRGWPTGALEYLNHHIKYFNQKEKSFLLSKIANGYYLADLDDKAIKVLNDEAFLSQPYSEGLWIKGLSYYRKGKYQKASRQFLILSKISDNKWLSDAGAYWSFLSSTKDAEDIITFKASLEALNKSCGPSFNIYSILSCRIIDKTIQDFEFNSSIMNSDLDSFLNTKLGMRIQALIDIDELPIAEIELNRLQNISNDRFKRLILNFSIKNDLSSLQ
;
A
#
# COMPACT_ATOMS: atom_id res chain seq x y z
N LEU A 1 -27.31 -7.03 10.33
CA LEU A 1 -26.85 -8.22 9.56
C LEU A 1 -27.99 -9.03 8.93
N LYS A 2 -29.26 -8.82 9.32
CA LYS A 2 -30.45 -9.52 8.77
C LYS A 2 -30.48 -9.45 7.22
N LEU A 3 -30.25 -8.27 6.64
CA LEU A 3 -30.30 -8.05 5.17
C LEU A 3 -29.25 -8.80 4.35
N LEU A 4 -28.15 -9.20 4.95
CA LEU A 4 -27.06 -9.96 4.31
C LEU A 4 -27.04 -11.43 4.73
N HIS A 5 -28.01 -11.90 5.49
CA HIS A 5 -28.05 -13.30 5.92
C HIS A 5 -28.26 -14.22 4.72
N PRO A 6 -27.46 -15.29 4.54
CA PRO A 6 -27.50 -16.09 3.31
C PRO A 6 -28.78 -16.94 3.18
N THR A 7 -29.37 -17.39 4.28
CA THR A 7 -30.46 -18.37 4.28
C THR A 7 -31.68 -17.97 5.11
N ALA A 8 -31.48 -17.31 6.26
CA ALA A 8 -32.59 -17.00 7.17
C ALA A 8 -33.49 -15.83 6.70
N HIS A 9 -32.99 -14.97 5.81
CA HIS A 9 -33.77 -13.86 5.28
C HIS A 9 -33.37 -13.52 3.84
N ARG A 10 -34.31 -13.61 2.93
CA ARG A 10 -34.14 -13.16 1.54
C ARG A 10 -34.64 -11.73 1.40
N SER A 11 -33.77 -10.75 1.62
CA SER A 11 -34.09 -9.34 1.51
C SER A 11 -34.69 -8.98 0.15
N SER A 12 -35.79 -8.25 0.11
CA SER A 12 -36.38 -7.69 -1.11
C SER A 12 -35.56 -6.51 -1.63
N PHE A 13 -35.77 -6.13 -2.91
CA PHE A 13 -35.17 -4.91 -3.46
C PHE A 13 -35.58 -3.67 -2.67
N LEU A 14 -36.83 -3.58 -2.26
CA LEU A 14 -37.36 -2.44 -1.50
C LEU A 14 -36.69 -2.30 -0.14
N GLU A 15 -36.54 -3.39 0.62
CA GLU A 15 -35.82 -3.38 1.90
C GLU A 15 -34.38 -2.90 1.74
N LEU A 16 -33.67 -3.37 0.69
CA LEU A 16 -32.29 -2.96 0.43
C LEU A 16 -32.20 -1.50 0.00
N ARG A 17 -33.12 -1.03 -0.83
CA ARG A 17 -33.21 0.37 -1.27
C ARG A 17 -33.48 1.30 -0.11
N ASP A 18 -34.46 0.97 0.72
CA ASP A 18 -34.88 1.80 1.84
C ASP A 18 -33.78 1.88 2.90
N TRP A 19 -33.11 0.75 3.18
CA TRP A 19 -31.95 0.76 4.05
C TRP A 19 -30.83 1.65 3.49
N LEU A 20 -30.53 1.57 2.18
CA LEU A 20 -29.50 2.40 1.55
C LEU A 20 -29.86 3.89 1.49
N SER A 21 -31.14 4.26 1.55
CA SER A 21 -31.55 5.66 1.59
C SER A 21 -31.06 6.36 2.88
N GLU A 22 -31.01 5.63 4.00
CA GLU A 22 -30.64 6.15 5.31
C GLU A 22 -29.19 5.83 5.70
N TYR A 23 -28.73 4.63 5.38
CA TYR A 23 -27.46 4.08 5.88
C TYR A 23 -26.41 3.85 4.80
N SER A 24 -26.45 4.62 3.70
CA SER A 24 -25.51 4.48 2.59
C SER A 24 -24.04 4.78 2.95
N ASP A 25 -23.79 5.40 4.07
CA ASP A 25 -22.48 5.74 4.63
C ASP A 25 -21.90 4.64 5.54
N GLN A 26 -22.67 3.61 5.88
CA GLN A 26 -22.20 2.53 6.75
C GLN A 26 -21.28 1.54 6.03
N TYR A 27 -20.48 0.81 6.82
CA TYR A 27 -19.52 -0.18 6.36
C TYR A 27 -20.13 -1.21 5.39
N GLU A 28 -21.30 -1.78 5.69
CA GLU A 28 -21.95 -2.81 4.88
C GLU A 28 -22.66 -2.25 3.63
N ALA A 29 -22.79 -0.93 3.50
CA ALA A 29 -23.54 -0.30 2.40
C ALA A 29 -23.06 -0.74 1.01
N ARG A 30 -21.76 -1.00 0.83
CA ARG A 30 -21.20 -1.50 -0.44
C ARG A 30 -21.73 -2.90 -0.79
N ARG A 31 -21.85 -3.78 0.20
CA ARG A 31 -22.38 -5.15 0.00
C ARG A 31 -23.87 -5.12 -0.27
N ILE A 32 -24.61 -4.33 0.50
CA ILE A 32 -26.07 -4.14 0.36
C ILE A 32 -26.40 -3.50 -0.98
N TYR A 33 -25.63 -2.49 -1.44
CA TYR A 33 -25.79 -1.89 -2.76
C TYR A 33 -25.62 -2.91 -3.89
N LYS A 34 -24.56 -3.72 -3.84
CA LYS A 34 -24.34 -4.77 -4.85
C LYS A 34 -25.49 -5.78 -4.89
N LEU A 35 -26.02 -6.14 -3.72
CA LEU A 35 -27.15 -7.04 -3.61
C LEU A 35 -28.43 -6.37 -4.14
N GLY A 36 -28.69 -5.09 -3.81
CA GLY A 36 -29.79 -4.31 -4.29
C GLY A 36 -29.82 -4.19 -5.82
N VAL A 37 -28.66 -3.91 -6.44
CA VAL A 37 -28.55 -3.86 -7.91
C VAL A 37 -28.86 -5.21 -8.56
N ARG A 38 -28.43 -6.33 -7.95
CA ARG A 38 -28.76 -7.68 -8.48
C ARG A 38 -30.25 -8.04 -8.38
N ARG A 39 -30.96 -7.49 -7.39
CA ARG A 39 -32.37 -7.76 -7.11
C ARG A 39 -33.30 -6.67 -7.66
N MET A 40 -32.74 -5.74 -8.40
CA MET A 40 -33.49 -4.61 -8.96
C MET A 40 -34.45 -5.11 -10.04
N PRO A 41 -35.78 -4.81 -9.94
CA PRO A 41 -36.71 -5.09 -11.00
C PRO A 41 -36.45 -4.23 -12.24
N ASP A 42 -36.84 -4.71 -13.42
CA ASP A 42 -36.75 -3.96 -14.64
C ASP A 42 -37.52 -2.63 -14.53
N GLY A 43 -36.91 -1.55 -15.01
CA GLY A 43 -37.50 -0.19 -14.94
C GLY A 43 -37.40 0.50 -13.58
N ALA A 44 -36.94 -0.17 -12.52
CA ALA A 44 -36.75 0.46 -11.20
C ALA A 44 -35.53 1.41 -11.18
N LYS A 45 -35.62 2.47 -10.36
CA LYS A 45 -34.47 3.35 -10.10
C LYS A 45 -33.42 2.63 -9.26
N ARG A 46 -32.15 2.80 -9.62
CA ARG A 46 -31.03 2.27 -8.84
C ARG A 46 -31.08 2.78 -7.40
N PRO A 47 -30.74 1.94 -6.41
CA PRO A 47 -30.65 2.36 -5.02
C PRO A 47 -29.57 3.42 -4.84
N LYS A 48 -29.62 4.18 -3.73
CA LYS A 48 -28.59 5.16 -3.39
C LYS A 48 -27.24 4.46 -3.30
N LYS A 49 -26.25 4.99 -4.02
CA LYS A 49 -24.90 4.45 -4.00
C LYS A 49 -24.30 4.68 -2.63
N ASN A 50 -23.51 3.70 -2.16
CA ASN A 50 -22.76 3.87 -0.93
C ASN A 50 -21.90 5.15 -0.99
N SER A 51 -22.02 5.97 0.04
CA SER A 51 -21.22 7.18 0.24
C SER A 51 -20.22 6.93 1.36
N TYR A 52 -19.08 7.60 1.29
CA TYR A 52 -18.13 7.65 2.38
C TYR A 52 -18.04 9.09 2.86
N PRO A 53 -17.86 9.33 4.16
CA PRO A 53 -17.62 10.69 4.64
C PRO A 53 -16.40 11.24 3.93
N LEU A 54 -16.56 12.42 3.33
CA LEU A 54 -15.48 13.13 2.66
C LEU A 54 -14.73 13.95 3.71
N TYR A 55 -13.41 14.09 3.51
CA TYR A 55 -12.56 14.94 4.36
C TYR A 55 -13.16 16.33 4.61
N ASN A 56 -13.77 16.94 3.59
CA ASN A 56 -14.39 18.27 3.69
C ASN A 56 -15.62 18.32 4.62
N GLU A 57 -16.24 17.18 4.95
CA GLU A 57 -17.32 17.09 5.94
C GLU A 57 -16.78 17.13 7.36
N ILE A 58 -15.54 16.69 7.54
CA ILE A 58 -14.85 16.63 8.84
C ILE A 58 -14.14 17.94 9.15
N PHE A 59 -13.51 18.56 8.14
CA PHE A 59 -12.74 19.81 8.28
C PHE A 59 -13.26 20.87 7.31
N GLN A 60 -14.18 21.70 7.76
CA GLN A 60 -14.87 22.69 6.91
C GLN A 60 -14.01 23.88 6.41
N LYS A 61 -12.72 23.98 6.70
CA LYS A 61 -12.00 25.26 6.47
C LYS A 61 -10.59 25.27 5.89
N ASP A 62 -9.97 24.20 5.49
CA ASP A 62 -8.65 24.32 4.86
C ASP A 62 -8.69 24.03 3.35
N LYS A 63 -9.14 25.01 2.58
CA LYS A 63 -9.17 24.96 1.10
C LYS A 63 -7.78 25.06 0.44
N THR A 64 -6.69 25.17 1.19
CA THR A 64 -5.38 25.52 0.64
C THR A 64 -4.42 24.35 0.43
N GLU A 65 -4.66 23.17 0.98
CA GLU A 65 -3.73 22.04 0.83
C GLU A 65 -4.26 20.80 0.08
N ALA A 66 -5.51 20.81 -0.36
CA ALA A 66 -6.16 19.61 -0.97
C ALA A 66 -5.73 19.31 -2.43
N THR A 67 -4.79 20.05 -3.02
CA THR A 67 -4.48 19.94 -4.46
C THR A 67 -3.22 19.16 -4.80
N ASN A 68 -2.46 18.62 -3.86
CA ASN A 68 -1.18 17.97 -4.18
C ASN A 68 -1.09 16.45 -3.96
N SER A 69 -2.15 15.74 -3.62
CA SER A 69 -2.05 14.32 -3.21
C SER A 69 -2.52 13.28 -4.22
N SER A 70 -2.73 13.62 -5.47
CA SER A 70 -3.01 12.60 -6.49
C SER A 70 -2.31 12.85 -7.81
N LYS A 71 -1.03 13.19 -7.77
CA LYS A 71 -0.15 12.73 -8.85
C LYS A 71 0.07 11.23 -8.62
N SER A 72 -0.93 10.40 -8.98
CA SER A 72 -0.64 9.02 -9.31
C SER A 72 0.51 9.10 -10.30
N ASN A 73 1.71 8.67 -9.90
CA ASN A 73 2.83 8.55 -10.81
C ASN A 73 2.37 7.61 -11.91
N LYS A 74 1.82 8.18 -13.00
CA LYS A 74 1.38 7.41 -14.16
C LYS A 74 2.63 6.74 -14.69
N ILE A 75 2.77 5.45 -14.42
CA ILE A 75 3.91 4.65 -14.85
C ILE A 75 4.00 4.68 -16.37
N PHE A 76 2.85 4.62 -17.05
CA PHE A 76 2.78 4.61 -18.50
C PHE A 76 2.54 6.01 -19.05
N SER A 77 3.33 6.38 -20.05
CA SER A 77 3.17 7.60 -20.81
C SER A 77 1.87 7.60 -21.62
N ASN A 78 1.37 8.79 -21.97
CA ASN A 78 0.07 8.95 -22.65
C ASN A 78 0.05 8.33 -24.07
N LYS A 79 1.22 8.25 -24.75
CA LYS A 79 1.31 7.62 -26.07
C LYS A 79 0.95 6.14 -25.99
N ASN A 80 -0.10 5.73 -26.71
CA ASN A 80 -0.65 4.36 -26.71
C ASN A 80 -1.11 3.85 -25.33
N TYR A 81 -1.56 4.73 -24.45
CA TYR A 81 -1.90 4.40 -23.07
C TYR A 81 -2.86 3.20 -22.93
N SER A 82 -3.99 3.20 -23.67
CA SER A 82 -4.97 2.09 -23.61
C SER A 82 -4.35 0.76 -24.03
N LYS A 83 -3.48 0.77 -25.05
CA LYS A 83 -2.76 -0.42 -25.49
C LYS A 83 -1.78 -0.92 -24.43
N LYS A 84 -1.01 -0.01 -23.82
CA LYS A 84 -0.08 -0.32 -22.73
C LYS A 84 -0.78 -0.92 -21.53
N ILE A 85 -1.92 -0.38 -21.12
CA ILE A 85 -2.74 -0.91 -20.03
C ILE A 85 -3.25 -2.31 -20.36
N SER A 86 -3.74 -2.55 -21.57
CA SER A 86 -4.18 -3.88 -22.01
C SER A 86 -3.06 -4.91 -21.92
N ILE A 87 -1.85 -4.55 -22.39
CA ILE A 87 -0.67 -5.43 -22.34
C ILE A 87 -0.27 -5.66 -20.88
N TYR A 88 -0.21 -4.62 -20.06
CA TYR A 88 0.08 -4.74 -18.62
C TYR A 88 -0.89 -5.68 -17.90
N ASN A 89 -2.19 -5.54 -18.16
CA ASN A 89 -3.21 -6.40 -17.56
C ASN A 89 -3.02 -7.88 -17.95
N THR A 90 -2.63 -8.14 -19.20
CA THR A 90 -2.32 -9.50 -19.67
C THR A 90 -1.06 -10.05 -18.99
N VAL A 91 0.01 -9.25 -18.91
CA VAL A 91 1.25 -9.62 -18.19
C VAL A 91 0.93 -9.93 -16.73
N ARG A 92 0.23 -9.02 -16.04
CA ARG A 92 -0.19 -9.18 -14.64
C ARG A 92 -1.05 -10.44 -14.42
N SER A 93 -1.99 -10.69 -15.31
CA SER A 93 -2.85 -11.89 -15.23
C SER A 93 -2.06 -13.18 -15.39
N ARG A 94 -1.12 -13.24 -16.36
CA ARG A 94 -0.27 -14.42 -16.56
C ARG A 94 0.66 -14.66 -15.38
N VAL A 95 1.29 -13.62 -14.85
CA VAL A 95 2.11 -13.71 -13.62
C VAL A 95 1.27 -14.19 -12.44
N GLY A 96 0.09 -13.62 -12.23
CA GLY A 96 -0.80 -14.02 -11.13
C GLY A 96 -1.35 -15.45 -11.23
N ARG A 97 -1.31 -16.04 -12.43
CA ARG A 97 -1.64 -17.47 -12.68
C ARG A 97 -0.43 -18.39 -12.57
N GLY A 98 0.74 -17.90 -12.13
CA GLY A 98 1.96 -18.70 -12.05
C GLY A 98 2.64 -18.96 -13.39
N TRP A 99 2.37 -18.16 -14.41
CA TRP A 99 2.96 -18.31 -15.74
C TRP A 99 3.84 -17.12 -16.17
N PRO A 100 4.94 -16.84 -15.45
CA PRO A 100 5.83 -15.70 -15.75
C PRO A 100 6.56 -15.84 -17.08
N THR A 101 6.86 -17.07 -17.54
CA THR A 101 7.49 -17.30 -18.87
C THR A 101 6.59 -16.80 -20.00
N GLY A 102 5.32 -17.21 -19.99
CA GLY A 102 4.38 -16.72 -21.00
C GLY A 102 4.07 -15.23 -20.88
N ALA A 103 4.23 -14.64 -19.68
CA ALA A 103 4.17 -13.19 -19.51
C ALA A 103 5.35 -12.49 -20.17
N LEU A 104 6.56 -13.02 -20.03
CA LEU A 104 7.79 -12.49 -20.66
C LEU A 104 7.71 -12.59 -22.18
N GLU A 105 7.33 -13.72 -22.73
CA GLU A 105 7.12 -13.90 -24.16
C GLU A 105 6.12 -12.89 -24.73
N TYR A 106 4.99 -12.73 -24.04
CA TYR A 106 3.97 -11.76 -24.44
C TYR A 106 4.48 -10.33 -24.40
N LEU A 107 5.25 -9.95 -23.37
CA LEU A 107 5.87 -8.63 -23.27
C LEU A 107 6.83 -8.41 -24.45
N ASN A 108 7.68 -9.38 -24.77
CA ASN A 108 8.68 -9.28 -25.86
C ASN A 108 8.01 -9.03 -27.21
N HIS A 109 6.89 -9.67 -27.52
CA HIS A 109 6.12 -9.41 -28.75
C HIS A 109 5.56 -7.98 -28.82
N HIS A 110 5.41 -7.32 -27.68
CA HIS A 110 4.81 -5.99 -27.59
C HIS A 110 5.78 -4.91 -27.13
N ILE A 111 7.07 -5.20 -27.09
CA ILE A 111 8.11 -4.35 -26.48
C ILE A 111 8.18 -2.95 -27.08
N LYS A 112 7.86 -2.80 -28.37
CA LYS A 112 7.87 -1.52 -29.12
C LYS A 112 6.94 -0.44 -28.55
N TYR A 113 5.99 -0.80 -27.71
CA TYR A 113 5.05 0.15 -27.11
C TYR A 113 5.62 0.82 -25.85
N PHE A 114 6.70 0.31 -25.27
CA PHE A 114 7.22 0.72 -23.97
C PHE A 114 8.58 1.42 -24.07
N ASN A 115 8.74 2.47 -23.25
CA ASN A 115 10.05 3.07 -23.03
C ASN A 115 10.85 2.25 -22.00
N GLN A 116 12.12 2.62 -21.74
CA GLN A 116 13.02 1.88 -20.84
C GLN A 116 12.45 1.77 -19.42
N LYS A 117 11.91 2.87 -18.87
CA LYS A 117 11.32 2.89 -17.52
C LYS A 117 10.09 1.97 -17.41
N GLU A 118 9.22 2.03 -18.41
CA GLU A 118 8.02 1.20 -18.47
C GLU A 118 8.35 -0.29 -18.64
N LYS A 119 9.39 -0.58 -19.46
CA LYS A 119 9.91 -1.94 -19.64
C LYS A 119 10.50 -2.46 -18.34
N SER A 120 11.33 -1.67 -17.65
CA SER A 120 11.92 -2.00 -16.35
C SER A 120 10.86 -2.35 -15.31
N PHE A 121 9.77 -1.56 -15.24
CA PHE A 121 8.62 -1.86 -14.39
C PHE A 121 7.98 -3.22 -14.71
N LEU A 122 7.71 -3.51 -15.99
CA LEU A 122 7.09 -4.77 -16.41
C LEU A 122 7.98 -5.99 -16.14
N LEU A 123 9.29 -5.86 -16.43
CA LEU A 123 10.29 -6.88 -16.12
C LEU A 123 10.34 -7.17 -14.60
N SER A 124 10.19 -6.14 -13.76
CA SER A 124 10.15 -6.30 -12.31
C SER A 124 8.93 -7.13 -11.86
N LYS A 125 7.75 -6.93 -12.48
CA LYS A 125 6.56 -7.73 -12.20
C LYS A 125 6.73 -9.20 -12.63
N ILE A 126 7.36 -9.43 -13.78
CA ILE A 126 7.63 -10.79 -14.29
C ILE A 126 8.68 -11.49 -13.41
N ALA A 127 9.75 -10.77 -13.02
CA ALA A 127 10.77 -11.30 -12.12
C ALA A 127 10.18 -11.69 -10.75
N ASN A 128 9.24 -10.91 -10.22
CA ASN A 128 8.52 -11.28 -9.02
C ASN A 128 7.76 -12.61 -9.19
N GLY A 129 7.14 -12.84 -10.34
CA GLY A 129 6.50 -14.11 -10.65
C GLY A 129 7.47 -15.29 -10.65
N TYR A 130 8.67 -15.12 -11.21
CA TYR A 130 9.72 -16.14 -11.14
C TYR A 130 10.22 -16.37 -9.72
N TYR A 131 10.44 -15.29 -8.95
CA TYR A 131 10.87 -15.38 -7.56
C TYR A 131 9.86 -16.13 -6.67
N LEU A 132 8.56 -15.87 -6.83
CA LEU A 132 7.51 -16.56 -6.10
C LEU A 132 7.37 -18.06 -6.50
N ALA A 133 7.85 -18.42 -7.68
CA ALA A 133 7.91 -19.79 -8.17
C ALA A 133 9.27 -20.47 -7.86
N ASP A 134 10.11 -19.90 -6.98
CA ASP A 134 11.46 -20.39 -6.62
C ASP A 134 12.44 -20.48 -7.81
N LEU A 135 12.20 -19.76 -8.88
CA LEU A 135 13.02 -19.71 -10.09
C LEU A 135 13.98 -18.51 -10.08
N ASP A 136 14.82 -18.40 -9.06
CA ASP A 136 15.71 -17.28 -8.83
C ASP A 136 16.62 -16.94 -10.01
N ASP A 137 17.18 -17.94 -10.68
CA ASP A 137 18.06 -17.71 -11.84
C ASP A 137 17.30 -17.02 -13.00
N LYS A 138 16.03 -17.39 -13.20
CA LYS A 138 15.19 -16.74 -14.19
C LYS A 138 14.81 -15.32 -13.77
N ALA A 139 14.50 -15.11 -12.48
CA ALA A 139 14.26 -13.77 -11.95
C ALA A 139 15.45 -12.84 -12.15
N ILE A 140 16.65 -13.30 -11.78
CA ILE A 140 17.91 -12.56 -11.98
C ILE A 140 18.18 -12.32 -13.47
N LYS A 141 17.98 -13.32 -14.34
CA LYS A 141 18.20 -13.20 -15.77
C LYS A 141 17.31 -12.11 -16.39
N VAL A 142 16.04 -12.08 -16.04
CA VAL A 142 15.10 -11.05 -16.51
C VAL A 142 15.52 -9.65 -16.06
N LEU A 143 16.03 -9.52 -14.83
CA LEU A 143 16.50 -8.25 -14.27
C LEU A 143 17.96 -7.89 -14.65
N ASN A 144 18.58 -8.65 -15.54
CA ASN A 144 19.83 -8.29 -16.21
C ASN A 144 19.58 -7.72 -17.61
N ASP A 145 18.33 -7.48 -18.00
CA ASP A 145 18.00 -6.77 -19.25
C ASP A 145 18.50 -5.32 -19.20
N GLU A 146 18.96 -4.80 -20.33
CA GLU A 146 19.53 -3.47 -20.47
C GLU A 146 18.57 -2.36 -19.97
N ALA A 147 17.29 -2.49 -20.25
CA ALA A 147 16.31 -1.52 -19.80
C ALA A 147 16.20 -1.45 -18.27
N PHE A 148 16.34 -2.59 -17.59
CA PHE A 148 16.36 -2.62 -16.14
C PHE A 148 17.69 -2.10 -15.58
N LEU A 149 18.81 -2.42 -16.21
CA LEU A 149 20.12 -1.96 -15.74
C LEU A 149 20.29 -0.45 -15.90
N SER A 150 19.76 0.14 -16.99
CA SER A 150 19.81 1.59 -17.24
C SER A 150 18.85 2.40 -16.36
N GLN A 151 17.66 1.88 -16.10
CA GLN A 151 16.63 2.54 -15.29
C GLN A 151 15.97 1.53 -14.32
N PRO A 152 16.65 1.12 -13.26
CA PRO A 152 16.15 0.10 -12.35
C PRO A 152 14.89 0.57 -11.62
N TYR A 153 13.90 -0.31 -11.56
CA TYR A 153 12.66 -0.11 -10.80
C TYR A 153 12.81 -0.70 -9.40
N SER A 154 12.37 0.02 -8.38
CA SER A 154 12.64 -0.31 -6.96
C SER A 154 12.21 -1.73 -6.59
N GLU A 155 11.01 -2.18 -6.97
CA GLU A 155 10.58 -3.56 -6.67
C GLU A 155 11.43 -4.60 -7.41
N GLY A 156 11.94 -4.30 -8.59
CA GLY A 156 12.86 -5.19 -9.30
C GLY A 156 14.19 -5.35 -8.56
N LEU A 157 14.76 -4.27 -8.04
CA LEU A 157 15.95 -4.34 -7.19
C LEU A 157 15.72 -5.15 -5.93
N TRP A 158 14.55 -4.97 -5.30
CA TRP A 158 14.13 -5.77 -4.16
C TRP A 158 14.14 -7.27 -4.49
N ILE A 159 13.46 -7.68 -5.56
CA ILE A 159 13.40 -9.07 -6.00
C ILE A 159 14.79 -9.61 -6.38
N LYS A 160 15.59 -8.81 -7.10
CA LYS A 160 16.96 -9.21 -7.51
C LYS A 160 17.86 -9.42 -6.29
N GLY A 161 17.75 -8.53 -5.29
CA GLY A 161 18.45 -8.66 -4.03
C GLY A 161 18.06 -9.93 -3.26
N LEU A 162 16.74 -10.18 -3.10
CA LEU A 162 16.22 -11.38 -2.45
C LEU A 162 16.64 -12.66 -3.19
N SER A 163 16.59 -12.67 -4.52
CA SER A 163 17.02 -13.82 -5.33
C SER A 163 18.51 -14.12 -5.14
N TYR A 164 19.37 -13.08 -5.12
CA TYR A 164 20.78 -13.29 -4.80
C TYR A 164 21.01 -13.77 -3.38
N TYR A 165 20.28 -13.21 -2.41
CA TYR A 165 20.38 -13.60 -1.00
C TYR A 165 20.01 -15.07 -0.79
N ARG A 166 18.88 -15.52 -1.35
CA ARG A 166 18.40 -16.91 -1.30
C ARG A 166 19.40 -17.89 -1.92
N LYS A 167 20.15 -17.43 -2.93
CA LYS A 167 21.23 -18.21 -3.58
C LYS A 167 22.58 -18.14 -2.85
N GLY A 168 22.65 -17.53 -1.69
CA GLY A 168 23.91 -17.36 -0.92
C GLY A 168 24.92 -16.39 -1.57
N LYS A 169 24.50 -15.60 -2.58
CA LYS A 169 25.37 -14.61 -3.27
C LYS A 169 25.28 -13.26 -2.55
N TYR A 170 25.75 -13.22 -1.32
CA TYR A 170 25.49 -12.13 -0.37
C TYR A 170 26.07 -10.79 -0.81
N GLN A 171 27.28 -10.74 -1.40
CA GLN A 171 27.85 -9.49 -1.94
C GLN A 171 26.98 -8.91 -3.04
N LYS A 172 26.48 -9.76 -3.98
CA LYS A 172 25.60 -9.31 -5.05
C LYS A 172 24.25 -8.83 -4.49
N ALA A 173 23.72 -9.52 -3.49
CA ALA A 173 22.49 -9.11 -2.80
C ALA A 173 22.66 -7.74 -2.13
N SER A 174 23.74 -7.57 -1.33
CA SER A 174 24.06 -6.32 -0.63
C SER A 174 24.10 -5.13 -1.61
N ARG A 175 24.78 -5.28 -2.75
CA ARG A 175 24.86 -4.22 -3.77
C ARG A 175 23.48 -3.85 -4.34
N GLN A 176 22.60 -4.83 -4.62
CA GLN A 176 21.26 -4.53 -5.13
C GLN A 176 20.41 -3.81 -4.08
N PHE A 177 20.46 -4.25 -2.83
CA PHE A 177 19.76 -3.62 -1.72
C PHE A 177 20.30 -2.22 -1.41
N LEU A 178 21.61 -2.01 -1.54
CA LEU A 178 22.21 -0.68 -1.37
C LEU A 178 21.75 0.31 -2.47
N ILE A 179 21.65 -0.14 -3.71
CA ILE A 179 21.07 0.68 -4.78
C ILE A 179 19.61 1.00 -4.46
N LEU A 180 18.83 -0.01 -4.04
CA LEU A 180 17.43 0.15 -3.65
C LEU A 180 17.25 1.22 -2.56
N SER A 181 18.10 1.20 -1.52
CA SER A 181 18.04 2.17 -0.41
C SER A 181 18.26 3.61 -0.87
N LYS A 182 18.99 3.81 -1.98
CA LYS A 182 19.33 5.14 -2.50
C LYS A 182 18.31 5.69 -3.47
N ILE A 183 17.66 4.83 -4.28
CA ILE A 183 16.82 5.30 -5.39
C ILE A 183 15.31 5.17 -5.13
N SER A 184 14.91 4.45 -4.08
CA SER A 184 13.49 4.24 -3.80
C SER A 184 12.84 5.47 -3.16
N ASP A 185 11.81 6.03 -3.82
CA ASP A 185 10.93 7.06 -3.23
C ASP A 185 10.01 6.48 -2.14
N ASN A 186 9.79 5.18 -2.15
CA ASN A 186 9.03 4.49 -1.10
C ASN A 186 9.92 4.26 0.12
N LYS A 187 9.61 4.98 1.21
CA LYS A 187 10.42 4.94 2.44
C LYS A 187 10.54 3.53 3.02
N TRP A 188 9.47 2.73 2.99
CA TRP A 188 9.51 1.35 3.44
C TRP A 188 10.51 0.50 2.64
N LEU A 189 10.49 0.61 1.30
CA LEU A 189 11.45 -0.09 0.43
C LEU A 189 12.89 0.43 0.59
N SER A 190 13.05 1.74 0.79
CA SER A 190 14.36 2.34 1.04
C SER A 190 14.98 1.80 2.34
N ASP A 191 14.21 1.78 3.43
CA ASP A 191 14.66 1.27 4.73
C ASP A 191 14.90 -0.25 4.68
N ALA A 192 14.02 -1.00 4.01
CA ALA A 192 14.22 -2.43 3.74
C ALA A 192 15.54 -2.67 2.98
N GLY A 193 15.80 -1.86 1.95
CA GLY A 193 17.05 -1.90 1.18
C GLY A 193 18.28 -1.67 2.06
N ALA A 194 18.25 -0.68 2.94
CA ALA A 194 19.33 -0.38 3.86
C ALA A 194 19.58 -1.54 4.85
N TYR A 195 18.53 -2.03 5.48
CA TYR A 195 18.60 -3.15 6.42
C TYR A 195 19.14 -4.44 5.76
N TRP A 196 18.58 -4.84 4.63
CA TRP A 196 18.98 -6.06 3.94
C TRP A 196 20.36 -5.94 3.27
N SER A 197 20.77 -4.72 2.85
CA SER A 197 22.13 -4.48 2.39
C SER A 197 23.15 -4.77 3.50
N PHE A 198 22.90 -4.20 4.68
CA PHE A 198 23.76 -4.44 5.84
C PHE A 198 23.77 -5.92 6.23
N LEU A 199 22.61 -6.55 6.39
CA LEU A 199 22.50 -7.96 6.76
C LEU A 199 23.21 -8.88 5.74
N SER A 200 23.14 -8.54 4.45
CA SER A 200 23.85 -9.29 3.41
C SER A 200 25.37 -9.10 3.49
N SER A 201 25.84 -7.88 3.76
CA SER A 201 27.27 -7.57 3.86
C SER A 201 27.93 -8.18 5.08
N THR A 202 27.19 -8.44 6.18
CA THR A 202 27.72 -9.15 7.35
C THR A 202 27.91 -10.66 7.12
N LYS A 203 27.23 -11.23 6.12
CA LYS A 203 27.37 -12.65 5.76
C LYS A 203 28.60 -12.93 4.90
N ASP A 204 29.15 -11.89 4.24
CA ASP A 204 30.32 -11.97 3.38
C ASP A 204 31.07 -10.64 3.50
N ALA A 205 31.98 -10.59 4.46
CA ALA A 205 32.65 -9.37 4.89
C ALA A 205 33.89 -9.01 4.02
N GLU A 206 34.13 -9.69 2.91
CA GLU A 206 35.32 -9.43 2.05
C GLU A 206 35.25 -8.04 1.38
N ASP A 207 34.06 -7.52 1.10
CA ASP A 207 33.85 -6.20 0.46
C ASP A 207 33.65 -5.11 1.54
N ILE A 208 34.74 -4.62 2.11
CA ILE A 208 34.75 -3.57 3.14
C ILE A 208 34.06 -2.28 2.64
N ILE A 209 34.16 -1.95 1.36
CA ILE A 209 33.57 -0.73 0.79
C ILE A 209 32.05 -0.85 0.82
N THR A 210 31.52 -1.96 0.32
CA THR A 210 30.08 -2.22 0.37
C THR A 210 29.56 -2.32 1.81
N PHE A 211 30.34 -2.92 2.72
CA PHE A 211 29.97 -2.98 4.15
C PHE A 211 29.86 -1.57 4.76
N LYS A 212 30.86 -0.71 4.60
CA LYS A 212 30.81 0.69 5.10
C LYS A 212 29.61 1.44 4.53
N ALA A 213 29.39 1.35 3.21
CA ALA A 213 28.26 2.00 2.58
C ALA A 213 26.90 1.48 3.05
N SER A 214 26.80 0.18 3.34
CA SER A 214 25.59 -0.43 3.90
C SER A 214 25.34 -0.01 5.35
N LEU A 215 26.39 0.16 6.15
CA LEU A 215 26.30 0.68 7.50
C LEU A 215 25.84 2.15 7.52
N GLU A 216 26.34 2.96 6.60
CA GLU A 216 25.86 4.34 6.43
C GLU A 216 24.38 4.39 6.03
N ALA A 217 23.96 3.52 5.11
CA ALA A 217 22.57 3.42 4.72
C ALA A 217 21.67 2.98 5.89
N LEU A 218 22.14 2.00 6.68
CA LEU A 218 21.47 1.55 7.89
C LEU A 218 21.30 2.71 8.91
N ASN A 219 22.35 3.48 9.15
CA ASN A 219 22.29 4.66 10.03
C ASN A 219 21.25 5.69 9.54
N LYS A 220 21.15 5.93 8.24
CA LYS A 220 20.15 6.84 7.65
C LYS A 220 18.73 6.29 7.71
N SER A 221 18.55 4.98 7.73
CA SER A 221 17.24 4.36 7.83
C SER A 221 16.69 4.37 9.26
N CYS A 222 17.58 4.44 10.26
CA CYS A 222 17.19 4.68 11.66
C CYS A 222 16.68 6.12 11.81
N GLY A 223 15.37 6.28 11.80
CA GLY A 223 14.73 7.59 11.85
C GLY A 223 13.21 7.49 12.05
N PRO A 224 12.51 8.60 11.88
CA PRO A 224 11.11 8.73 12.25
C PRO A 224 10.09 8.02 11.35
N SER A 225 10.50 7.09 10.51
CA SER A 225 9.59 6.44 9.55
C SER A 225 8.72 5.33 10.16
N PHE A 226 8.94 4.93 11.40
CA PHE A 226 8.20 3.89 12.17
C PHE A 226 7.84 2.61 11.41
N ASN A 227 8.49 2.32 10.30
CA ASN A 227 8.32 1.01 9.70
C ASN A 227 9.29 0.02 10.35
N ILE A 228 8.98 -1.27 10.23
CA ILE A 228 9.74 -2.34 10.87
C ILE A 228 11.25 -2.30 10.56
N TYR A 229 11.63 -1.93 9.33
CA TYR A 229 13.03 -1.90 8.94
C TYR A 229 13.78 -0.71 9.56
N SER A 230 13.12 0.45 9.71
CA SER A 230 13.66 1.58 10.45
C SER A 230 13.92 1.22 11.91
N ILE A 231 12.95 0.57 12.55
CA ILE A 231 13.06 0.11 13.94
C ILE A 231 14.20 -0.91 14.09
N LEU A 232 14.28 -1.91 13.21
CA LEU A 232 15.34 -2.90 13.22
C LEU A 232 16.73 -2.28 12.97
N SER A 233 16.80 -1.28 12.09
CA SER A 233 18.04 -0.54 11.83
C SER A 233 18.52 0.21 13.06
N CYS A 234 17.62 0.92 13.77
CA CYS A 234 17.96 1.59 15.03
C CYS A 234 18.47 0.60 16.07
N ARG A 235 17.82 -0.55 16.19
CA ARG A 235 18.20 -1.58 17.16
C ARG A 235 19.59 -2.17 16.88
N ILE A 236 19.96 -2.34 15.60
CA ILE A 236 21.29 -2.86 15.22
C ILE A 236 22.40 -1.87 15.61
N ILE A 237 22.16 -0.57 15.43
CA ILE A 237 23.17 0.47 15.72
C ILE A 237 23.10 0.99 17.17
N ASP A 238 22.31 0.33 18.02
CA ASP A 238 22.09 0.68 19.43
C ASP A 238 21.68 2.17 19.63
N LYS A 239 20.92 2.69 18.67
CA LYS A 239 20.25 3.98 18.84
C LYS A 239 18.89 3.73 19.45
N THR A 240 18.62 4.37 20.59
CA THR A 240 17.26 4.51 21.09
C THR A 240 16.45 5.17 19.98
N ILE A 241 15.35 4.54 19.62
CA ILE A 241 14.30 5.24 18.90
C ILE A 241 13.95 6.37 19.86
N GLN A 242 14.34 7.61 19.52
CA GLN A 242 13.94 8.76 20.33
C GLN A 242 12.46 8.59 20.53
N ASP A 243 12.04 8.50 21.79
CA ASP A 243 10.65 8.47 22.13
C ASP A 243 10.03 9.60 21.32
N PHE A 244 9.27 9.21 20.34
CA PHE A 244 8.47 10.19 19.67
C PHE A 244 7.59 10.73 20.78
N GLU A 245 7.98 11.85 21.32
CA GLU A 245 6.98 12.71 21.91
C GLU A 245 5.96 12.89 20.80
N PHE A 246 4.95 12.04 20.84
CA PHE A 246 3.71 12.33 20.20
C PHE A 246 3.34 13.69 20.77
N ASN A 247 3.83 14.73 20.09
CA ASN A 247 3.45 16.09 20.42
C ASN A 247 1.95 16.06 20.30
N SER A 248 1.30 15.80 21.41
CA SER A 248 -0.13 15.73 21.64
C SER A 248 -0.78 17.10 21.52
N SER A 249 -0.13 18.03 20.85
CA SER A 249 -0.76 19.26 20.36
C SER A 249 -1.70 18.99 19.17
N ILE A 250 -2.44 17.86 19.24
CA ILE A 250 -3.72 17.82 18.56
C ILE A 250 -4.56 18.82 19.31
N MET A 251 -4.87 19.92 18.64
CA MET A 251 -5.81 20.88 19.19
C MET A 251 -7.07 20.09 19.54
N ASN A 252 -7.52 20.15 20.79
CA ASN A 252 -8.78 19.53 21.23
C ASN A 252 -9.91 19.87 20.26
N SER A 253 -9.85 21.03 19.60
CA SER A 253 -10.76 21.44 18.53
C SER A 253 -10.85 20.50 17.33
N ASP A 254 -9.78 19.77 16.97
CA ASP A 254 -9.82 18.83 15.84
C ASP A 254 -10.52 17.53 16.24
N LEU A 255 -10.27 17.09 17.47
CA LEU A 255 -10.94 15.93 18.04
C LEU A 255 -12.43 16.20 18.20
N ASP A 256 -12.80 17.36 18.76
CA ASP A 256 -14.18 17.77 18.92
C ASP A 256 -14.88 17.90 17.56
N SER A 257 -14.20 18.47 16.57
CA SER A 257 -14.72 18.56 15.21
C SER A 257 -14.97 17.20 14.59
N PHE A 258 -14.08 16.24 14.80
CA PHE A 258 -14.25 14.85 14.33
C PHE A 258 -15.40 14.16 15.07
N LEU A 259 -15.44 14.24 16.40
CA LEU A 259 -16.48 13.60 17.23
C LEU A 259 -17.87 14.18 16.98
N ASN A 260 -17.99 15.41 16.53
CA ASN A 260 -19.26 16.04 16.13
C ASN A 260 -19.75 15.61 14.75
N THR A 261 -18.97 14.84 13.98
CA THR A 261 -19.44 14.25 12.72
C THR A 261 -20.31 13.01 12.97
N LYS A 262 -21.21 12.68 12.03
CA LYS A 262 -21.98 11.43 12.09
C LYS A 262 -21.11 10.18 12.25
N LEU A 263 -19.95 10.18 11.62
CA LEU A 263 -18.98 9.07 11.71
C LEU A 263 -18.30 9.04 13.07
N GLY A 264 -17.82 10.19 13.56
CA GLY A 264 -17.19 10.30 14.88
C GLY A 264 -18.14 9.90 16.00
N MET A 265 -19.38 10.40 15.99
CA MET A 265 -20.42 9.98 16.96
C MET A 265 -20.69 8.48 16.91
N ARG A 266 -20.73 7.88 15.71
CA ARG A 266 -20.96 6.43 15.58
C ARG A 266 -19.77 5.64 16.11
N ILE A 267 -18.54 6.06 15.81
CA ILE A 267 -17.34 5.39 16.32
C ILE A 267 -17.28 5.49 17.83
N GLN A 268 -17.55 6.66 18.41
CA GLN A 268 -17.61 6.84 19.86
C GLN A 268 -18.66 5.93 20.48
N ALA A 269 -19.86 5.89 19.92
CA ALA A 269 -20.93 5.01 20.41
C ALA A 269 -20.56 3.51 20.36
N LEU A 270 -19.79 3.10 19.32
CA LEU A 270 -19.29 1.72 19.22
C LEU A 270 -18.25 1.42 20.31
N ILE A 271 -17.40 2.37 20.63
CA ILE A 271 -16.42 2.26 21.73
C ILE A 271 -17.16 2.19 23.08
N ASP A 272 -18.14 3.05 23.29
CA ASP A 272 -18.91 3.11 24.53
C ASP A 272 -19.66 1.81 24.85
N ILE A 273 -20.01 1.01 23.83
CA ILE A 273 -20.65 -0.31 23.98
C ILE A 273 -19.68 -1.49 23.82
N ASP A 274 -18.37 -1.23 23.85
CA ASP A 274 -17.28 -2.22 23.72
C ASP A 274 -17.25 -3.01 22.39
N GLU A 275 -17.82 -2.44 21.32
CA GLU A 275 -17.77 -3.01 19.96
C GLU A 275 -16.51 -2.51 19.19
N LEU A 276 -15.33 -2.66 19.82
CA LEU A 276 -14.05 -2.17 19.32
C LEU A 276 -13.72 -2.67 17.91
N PRO A 277 -13.94 -3.96 17.53
CA PRO A 277 -13.65 -4.42 16.17
C PRO A 277 -14.43 -3.68 15.07
N ILE A 278 -15.67 -3.26 15.38
CA ILE A 278 -16.51 -2.52 14.43
C ILE A 278 -16.04 -1.06 14.36
N ALA A 279 -15.68 -0.47 15.50
CA ALA A 279 -15.10 0.87 15.56
C ALA A 279 -13.81 0.96 14.73
N GLU A 280 -12.93 -0.03 14.83
CA GLU A 280 -11.70 -0.14 14.03
C GLU A 280 -11.99 -0.24 12.51
N ILE A 281 -12.97 -1.03 12.10
CA ILE A 281 -13.39 -1.13 10.69
C ILE A 281 -13.87 0.23 10.16
N GLU A 282 -14.64 0.98 10.94
CA GLU A 282 -15.09 2.32 10.56
C GLU A 282 -13.94 3.32 10.45
N LEU A 283 -12.98 3.30 11.39
CA LEU A 283 -11.80 4.15 11.37
C LEU A 283 -10.85 3.79 10.21
N ASN A 284 -10.66 2.50 9.92
CA ASN A 284 -9.82 2.03 8.81
C ASN A 284 -10.29 2.59 7.44
N ARG A 285 -11.55 2.92 7.30
CA ARG A 285 -12.09 3.56 6.08
C ARG A 285 -11.55 4.95 5.85
N LEU A 286 -11.04 5.60 6.89
CA LEU A 286 -10.48 6.95 6.85
C LEU A 286 -8.98 6.97 6.48
N GLN A 287 -8.29 5.83 6.48
CA GLN A 287 -6.85 5.74 6.18
C GLN A 287 -6.47 6.27 4.79
N ASN A 288 -7.39 6.26 3.83
CA ASN A 288 -7.14 6.77 2.48
C ASN A 288 -7.19 8.31 2.38
N ILE A 289 -7.46 9.00 3.48
CA ILE A 289 -7.42 10.47 3.53
C ILE A 289 -5.96 10.88 3.64
N SER A 290 -5.45 11.63 2.65
CA SER A 290 -4.03 11.94 2.49
C SER A 290 -3.52 13.09 3.38
N ASN A 291 -4.34 13.65 4.26
CA ASN A 291 -3.96 14.76 5.14
C ASN A 291 -3.24 14.24 6.40
N ASP A 292 -1.99 14.67 6.61
CA ASP A 292 -1.16 14.20 7.72
C ASP A 292 -1.67 14.68 9.11
N ARG A 293 -2.35 15.82 9.18
CA ARG A 293 -3.00 16.31 10.42
C ARG A 293 -4.11 15.35 10.83
N PHE A 294 -4.91 14.92 9.86
CA PHE A 294 -6.00 13.97 10.10
C PHE A 294 -5.50 12.57 10.47
N LYS A 295 -4.44 12.08 9.82
CA LYS A 295 -3.81 10.81 10.18
C LYS A 295 -3.33 10.80 11.63
N ARG A 296 -2.69 11.89 12.07
CA ARG A 296 -2.27 12.05 13.47
C ARG A 296 -3.46 12.06 14.43
N LEU A 297 -4.55 12.72 14.06
CA LEU A 297 -5.78 12.72 14.85
C LEU A 297 -6.31 11.28 15.03
N ILE A 298 -6.45 10.53 13.94
CA ILE A 298 -6.93 9.15 13.97
C ILE A 298 -6.01 8.26 14.80
N LEU A 299 -4.69 8.38 14.61
CA LEU A 299 -3.73 7.59 15.37
C LEU A 299 -3.81 7.87 16.88
N ASN A 300 -3.86 9.14 17.28
CA ASN A 300 -3.98 9.50 18.71
C ASN A 300 -5.33 9.07 19.31
N PHE A 301 -6.40 9.19 18.53
CA PHE A 301 -7.70 8.70 18.93
C PHE A 301 -7.68 7.18 19.13
N SER A 302 -7.00 6.45 18.23
CA SER A 302 -6.87 4.99 18.33
C SER A 302 -6.02 4.56 19.52
N ILE A 303 -4.92 5.25 19.80
CA ILE A 303 -4.08 4.98 20.98
C ILE A 303 -4.87 5.23 22.27
N LYS A 304 -5.61 6.35 22.35
CA LYS A 304 -6.40 6.70 23.54
C LYS A 304 -7.50 5.70 23.84
N ASN A 305 -8.02 5.01 22.83
CA ASN A 305 -9.13 4.07 22.95
C ASN A 305 -8.73 2.59 22.73
N ASP A 306 -7.44 2.26 22.83
CA ASP A 306 -6.88 0.90 22.68
C ASP A 306 -7.27 0.17 21.38
N LEU A 307 -7.43 0.92 20.29
CA LEU A 307 -7.77 0.36 18.96
C LEU A 307 -6.52 -0.16 18.28
N SER A 308 -6.18 -1.42 18.50
CA SER A 308 -4.88 -2.02 18.17
C SER A 308 -4.58 -2.16 16.67
N SER A 309 -5.59 -2.31 15.82
CA SER A 309 -5.40 -2.51 14.38
C SER A 309 -4.96 -1.25 13.63
N LEU A 310 -4.94 -0.09 14.30
CA LEU A 310 -4.59 1.22 13.75
C LEU A 310 -3.30 1.80 14.35
N GLN A 311 -2.73 1.14 15.34
CA GLN A 311 -1.45 1.46 15.97
C GLN A 311 -0.30 0.82 15.19
#